data_2c031dd45ce4bbb23b2b29119e83b4e3
#
_entry.id   2c031dd45ce4bbb23b2b29119e83b4e3
#
_cell.length_a   1.000
_cell.length_b   1.000
_cell.length_c   1.000
_cell.angle_alpha   90.00
_cell.angle_beta   90.00
_cell.angle_gamma   90.00
#
_symmetry.space_group_name_H-M   'P 1'
#
loop_
_entity.id
_entity.type
_entity.pdbx_description
1 polymer ?
#
loop_
_entity_poly.entity_id
_entity_poly.type
_entity_poly.pdbx_seq_one_letter_code
_entity_poly.pdbx_strand_id
1 'polypeptide(L)'
;MPSLDYQPQVLVNTSSLSREEWLEYRRRGIGGSDVAAVFGLSPYLTARDLYYDKIGVATPIDDEGNWVQLEVGKLLEELVAKIFSLKIGRPVYKIQEMFYHPQYPFMLADVDFFVDMPNNQTAILETKTTHYNNRSQWWDGESGIVPKHYELQVRHYMSVLNLNLAFTCCLYANSEDDVVIRRLERDMDMEQEMIYLEKIFWENHVQTRVPPPYTECGDLVLQSVERQMAIAEPIDTMAMLDTRMQAIIERYMALQKQKDSLSLQMKAVENAMKKLKATILMEMGSNCKAACGADSSYIISNTPTARTTINKENLERLRLLRPDIYEEYATTSTGHRFSVKTVKPEKAAA
;
A
#
# COMPACT_ATOMS: atom_id res chain seq x y z
N MET A 1 17.43 -28.07 8.21
CA MET A 1 17.78 -27.62 6.86
C MET A 1 19.26 -27.33 6.83
N PRO A 2 20.00 -27.56 5.73
CA PRO A 2 21.40 -27.18 5.68
C PRO A 2 21.51 -25.67 5.83
N SER A 3 22.29 -25.20 6.79
CA SER A 3 22.67 -23.78 6.85
C SER A 3 23.57 -23.52 5.64
N LEU A 4 23.26 -22.47 4.87
CA LEU A 4 24.17 -21.99 3.84
C LEU A 4 25.46 -21.50 4.52
N ASP A 5 26.60 -21.71 3.86
CA ASP A 5 27.92 -21.40 4.44
C ASP A 5 28.26 -19.91 4.20
N TYR A 6 27.50 -19.01 4.82
CA TYR A 6 27.84 -17.58 4.88
C TYR A 6 27.38 -16.94 6.19
N GLN A 7 28.02 -15.84 6.53
CA GLN A 7 27.66 -14.99 7.66
C GLN A 7 27.31 -13.59 7.14
N PRO A 8 26.23 -12.97 7.64
CA PRO A 8 25.90 -11.60 7.30
C PRO A 8 27.06 -10.67 7.67
N GLN A 9 27.20 -9.58 6.95
CA GLN A 9 28.20 -8.55 7.22
C GLN A 9 27.51 -7.31 7.78
N VAL A 10 28.13 -6.66 8.74
CA VAL A 10 27.63 -5.40 9.29
C VAL A 10 27.95 -4.27 8.32
N LEU A 11 26.94 -3.53 7.88
CA LEU A 11 27.08 -2.35 7.05
C LEU A 11 27.41 -1.12 7.91
N VAL A 12 26.62 -0.92 8.99
CA VAL A 12 26.78 0.21 9.91
C VAL A 12 26.05 -0.10 11.22
N ASN A 13 26.55 0.48 12.32
CA ASN A 13 25.82 0.53 13.58
C ASN A 13 24.80 1.66 13.52
N THR A 14 23.53 1.37 13.79
CA THR A 14 22.40 2.28 13.62
C THR A 14 22.08 3.10 14.87
N SER A 15 22.70 2.78 16.02
CA SER A 15 22.35 3.38 17.32
C SER A 15 22.54 4.89 17.42
N SER A 16 23.45 5.46 16.63
CA SER A 16 23.81 6.88 16.66
C SER A 16 23.46 7.63 15.38
N LEU A 17 22.83 6.95 14.40
CA LEU A 17 22.48 7.58 13.13
C LEU A 17 21.27 8.50 13.29
N SER A 18 21.34 9.67 12.68
CA SER A 18 20.15 10.46 12.39
C SER A 18 19.24 9.74 11.38
N ARG A 19 17.99 10.19 11.25
CA ARG A 19 17.08 9.60 10.25
C ARG A 19 17.61 9.79 8.82
N GLU A 20 18.21 10.93 8.52
CA GLU A 20 18.79 11.25 7.22
C GLU A 20 19.97 10.32 6.90
N GLU A 21 20.88 10.13 7.84
CA GLU A 21 22.01 9.21 7.69
C GLU A 21 21.53 7.76 7.51
N TRP A 22 20.53 7.34 8.28
CA TRP A 22 19.94 6.02 8.15
C TRP A 22 19.30 5.82 6.76
N LEU A 23 18.61 6.81 6.23
CA LEU A 23 18.05 6.79 4.87
C LEU A 23 19.15 6.69 3.80
N GLU A 24 20.27 7.38 3.98
CA GLU A 24 21.42 7.29 3.07
C GLU A 24 22.01 5.88 3.03
N TYR A 25 22.14 5.23 4.19
CA TYR A 25 22.58 3.83 4.23
C TYR A 25 21.56 2.91 3.57
N ARG A 26 20.25 3.10 3.79
CA ARG A 26 19.21 2.32 3.14
C ARG A 26 19.21 2.44 1.61
N ARG A 27 19.58 3.60 1.07
CA ARG A 27 19.67 3.80 -0.40
C ARG A 27 20.78 2.99 -1.06
N ARG A 28 21.74 2.47 -0.30
CA ARG A 28 22.82 1.64 -0.83
C ARG A 28 22.40 0.25 -1.23
N GLY A 29 21.15 -0.15 -0.95
CA GLY A 29 20.64 -1.46 -1.29
C GLY A 29 19.12 -1.54 -1.17
N ILE A 30 18.60 -2.75 -1.24
CA ILE A 30 17.20 -3.12 -1.08
C ILE A 30 17.00 -3.59 0.35
N GLY A 31 16.21 -2.89 1.14
CA GLY A 31 15.81 -3.33 2.49
C GLY A 31 14.55 -4.19 2.44
N GLY A 32 14.24 -4.92 3.52
CA GLY A 32 13.10 -5.84 3.53
C GLY A 32 11.76 -5.19 3.17
N SER A 33 11.49 -3.96 3.63
CA SER A 33 10.25 -3.24 3.27
C SER A 33 10.17 -2.83 1.79
N ASP A 34 11.29 -2.84 1.06
CA ASP A 34 11.37 -2.46 -0.34
C ASP A 34 11.02 -3.63 -1.28
N VAL A 35 11.20 -4.87 -0.81
CA VAL A 35 11.07 -6.09 -1.62
C VAL A 35 9.69 -6.21 -2.26
N ALA A 36 8.64 -5.87 -1.52
CA ALA A 36 7.29 -5.93 -2.04
C ALA A 36 7.09 -5.02 -3.26
N ALA A 37 7.78 -3.87 -3.34
CA ALA A 37 7.75 -3.00 -4.51
C ALA A 37 8.49 -3.63 -5.70
N VAL A 38 9.63 -4.32 -5.47
CA VAL A 38 10.33 -5.06 -6.53
C VAL A 38 9.43 -6.14 -7.15
N PHE A 39 8.59 -6.78 -6.34
CA PHE A 39 7.63 -7.79 -6.79
C PHE A 39 6.32 -7.22 -7.37
N GLY A 40 6.12 -5.89 -7.37
CA GLY A 40 4.85 -5.27 -7.75
C GLY A 40 3.69 -5.59 -6.79
N LEU A 41 3.99 -6.02 -5.57
CA LEU A 41 3.04 -6.41 -4.53
C LEU A 41 2.93 -5.41 -3.37
N SER A 42 3.66 -4.30 -3.43
CA SER A 42 3.55 -3.24 -2.44
C SER A 42 2.23 -2.50 -2.60
N PRO A 43 1.47 -2.27 -1.52
CA PRO A 43 0.29 -1.41 -1.57
C PRO A 43 0.63 0.09 -1.52
N TYR A 44 1.90 0.45 -1.34
CA TYR A 44 2.34 1.82 -1.05
C TYR A 44 3.20 2.45 -2.15
N LEU A 45 4.09 1.66 -2.75
CA LEU A 45 5.12 2.13 -3.68
C LEU A 45 5.17 1.24 -4.92
N THR A 46 5.39 1.86 -6.09
CA THR A 46 5.75 1.13 -7.29
C THR A 46 7.25 0.79 -7.29
N ALA A 47 7.65 -0.19 -8.10
CA ALA A 47 9.07 -0.47 -8.35
C ALA A 47 9.81 0.76 -8.89
N ARG A 48 9.11 1.62 -9.63
CA ARG A 48 9.67 2.87 -10.16
C ARG A 48 9.86 3.94 -9.08
N ASP A 49 8.96 4.06 -8.10
CA ASP A 49 9.16 4.94 -6.95
C ASP A 49 10.39 4.49 -6.14
N LEU A 50 10.50 3.18 -5.90
CA LEU A 50 11.68 2.61 -5.24
C LEU A 50 12.97 2.90 -6.02
N TYR A 51 12.95 2.74 -7.33
CA TYR A 51 14.09 3.08 -8.18
C TYR A 51 14.52 4.54 -8.01
N TYR A 52 13.58 5.49 -8.01
CA TYR A 52 13.91 6.90 -7.82
C TYR A 52 14.49 7.19 -6.43
N ASP A 53 14.00 6.53 -5.38
CA ASP A 53 14.62 6.61 -4.06
C ASP A 53 16.06 6.10 -4.08
N LYS A 54 16.30 4.92 -4.68
CA LYS A 54 17.65 4.31 -4.70
C LYS A 54 18.67 5.10 -5.51
N ILE A 55 18.27 5.85 -6.52
CA ILE A 55 19.17 6.74 -7.27
C ILE A 55 19.28 8.15 -6.67
N GLY A 56 18.64 8.40 -5.51
CA GLY A 56 18.70 9.67 -4.81
C GLY A 56 17.83 10.79 -5.41
N VAL A 57 16.88 10.45 -6.27
CA VAL A 57 15.86 11.38 -6.74
C VAL A 57 14.74 11.40 -5.71
N ALA A 58 14.61 12.49 -4.97
CA ALA A 58 13.57 12.63 -3.95
C ALA A 58 12.18 12.58 -4.63
N THR A 59 11.41 11.56 -4.33
CA THR A 59 9.97 11.58 -4.58
C THR A 59 9.29 12.11 -3.33
N PRO A 60 8.43 13.15 -3.41
CA PRO A 60 7.63 13.55 -2.27
C PRO A 60 6.72 12.39 -1.89
N ILE A 61 7.06 11.67 -0.85
CA ILE A 61 6.11 10.76 -0.20
C ILE A 61 5.30 11.68 0.71
N ASP A 62 4.01 11.74 0.46
CA ASP A 62 3.09 12.50 1.32
C ASP A 62 2.94 11.76 2.66
N ASP A 63 3.89 11.96 3.55
CA ASP A 63 3.86 11.44 4.91
C ASP A 63 2.87 12.23 5.80
N GLU A 64 2.40 13.40 5.33
CA GLU A 64 1.51 14.26 6.13
C GLU A 64 0.17 13.59 6.45
N GLY A 65 -0.36 12.77 5.53
CA GLY A 65 -1.61 12.03 5.73
C GLY A 65 -1.52 10.84 6.69
N ASN A 66 -0.33 10.26 6.89
CA ASN A 66 -0.11 9.00 7.60
C ASN A 66 0.84 9.10 8.80
N TRP A 67 1.29 10.30 9.16
CA TRP A 67 2.31 10.48 10.20
C TRP A 67 1.92 9.87 11.55
N VAL A 68 0.62 9.96 11.94
CA VAL A 68 0.12 9.37 13.20
C VAL A 68 0.28 7.85 13.18
N GLN A 69 -0.06 7.20 12.06
CA GLN A 69 0.06 5.73 11.93
C GLN A 69 1.52 5.28 12.01
N LEU A 70 2.41 6.01 11.37
CA LEU A 70 3.86 5.75 11.40
C LEU A 70 4.42 5.93 12.81
N GLU A 71 4.04 7.01 13.50
CA GLU A 71 4.49 7.28 14.86
C GLU A 71 3.92 6.28 15.86
N VAL A 72 2.64 5.92 15.78
CA VAL A 72 2.03 4.85 16.58
C VAL A 72 2.75 3.53 16.37
N GLY A 73 3.05 3.16 15.11
CA GLY A 73 3.83 1.97 14.78
C GLY A 73 5.15 1.95 15.55
N LYS A 74 5.94 3.01 15.41
CA LYS A 74 7.24 3.15 16.04
C LYS A 74 7.19 3.13 17.58
N LEU A 75 6.24 3.85 18.17
CA LEU A 75 6.09 3.91 19.63
C LEU A 75 5.65 2.57 20.24
N LEU A 76 4.92 1.74 19.48
CA LEU A 76 4.41 0.46 19.96
C LEU A 76 5.33 -0.74 19.68
N GLU A 77 6.41 -0.61 18.93
CA GLU A 77 7.34 -1.72 18.61
C GLU A 77 7.78 -2.48 19.85
N GLU A 78 8.28 -1.78 20.87
CA GLU A 78 8.74 -2.38 22.13
C GLU A 78 7.61 -3.06 22.91
N LEU A 79 6.41 -2.49 22.87
CA LEU A 79 5.23 -3.09 23.50
C LEU A 79 4.84 -4.39 22.80
N VAL A 80 4.80 -4.40 21.47
CA VAL A 80 4.46 -5.59 20.68
C VAL A 80 5.50 -6.69 20.90
N ALA A 81 6.78 -6.34 20.93
CA ALA A 81 7.86 -7.27 21.24
C ALA A 81 7.75 -7.85 22.65
N LYS A 82 7.38 -7.04 23.64
CA LYS A 82 7.12 -7.50 25.02
C LYS A 82 5.95 -8.47 25.09
N ILE A 83 4.84 -8.16 24.41
CA ILE A 83 3.67 -9.05 24.34
C ILE A 83 4.07 -10.38 23.69
N PHE A 84 4.80 -10.34 22.58
CA PHE A 84 5.32 -11.54 21.94
C PHE A 84 6.17 -12.38 22.89
N SER A 85 7.14 -11.75 23.57
CA SER A 85 8.02 -12.43 24.52
C SER A 85 7.25 -13.14 25.62
N LEU A 86 6.22 -12.50 26.17
CA LEU A 86 5.34 -13.08 27.22
C LEU A 86 4.52 -14.25 26.67
N LYS A 87 3.92 -14.12 25.49
CA LYS A 87 3.07 -15.16 24.89
C LYS A 87 3.85 -16.39 24.44
N ILE A 88 5.05 -16.19 23.91
CA ILE A 88 5.89 -17.28 23.39
C ILE A 88 6.82 -17.85 24.48
N GLY A 89 7.05 -17.09 25.55
CA GLY A 89 7.96 -17.48 26.64
C GLY A 89 9.42 -17.47 26.19
N ARG A 90 9.81 -16.53 25.33
CA ARG A 90 11.17 -16.41 24.79
C ARG A 90 11.67 -14.99 24.91
N PRO A 91 12.96 -14.79 25.27
CA PRO A 91 13.58 -13.48 25.28
C PRO A 91 13.68 -12.91 23.88
N VAL A 92 13.42 -11.60 23.77
CA VAL A 92 13.65 -10.79 22.57
C VAL A 92 14.71 -9.74 22.88
N TYR A 93 15.51 -9.39 21.86
CA TYR A 93 16.56 -8.39 21.99
C TYR A 93 16.77 -7.66 20.66
N LYS A 94 17.31 -6.44 20.73
CA LYS A 94 17.70 -5.64 19.55
C LYS A 94 19.19 -5.73 19.28
N ILE A 95 19.53 -5.79 18.00
CA ILE A 95 20.87 -5.50 17.52
C ILE A 95 20.73 -4.25 16.65
N GLN A 96 21.32 -3.17 17.10
CA GLN A 96 21.25 -1.87 16.41
C GLN A 96 22.29 -1.80 15.29
N GLU A 97 22.17 -2.68 14.33
CA GLU A 97 23.06 -2.80 13.18
C GLU A 97 22.26 -3.07 11.92
N MET A 98 22.64 -2.42 10.84
CA MET A 98 22.20 -2.75 9.51
C MET A 98 23.17 -3.75 8.90
N PHE A 99 22.65 -4.86 8.37
CA PHE A 99 23.42 -5.94 7.78
C PHE A 99 23.27 -5.93 6.27
N TYR A 100 24.22 -6.59 5.59
CA TYR A 100 24.12 -6.90 4.17
C TYR A 100 24.53 -8.36 3.89
N HIS A 101 23.96 -8.88 2.81
CA HIS A 101 24.26 -10.24 2.36
C HIS A 101 25.66 -10.30 1.70
N PRO A 102 26.59 -11.20 2.12
CA PRO A 102 27.97 -11.14 1.65
C PRO A 102 28.13 -11.44 0.15
N GLN A 103 27.25 -12.24 -0.44
CA GLN A 103 27.27 -12.56 -1.88
C GLN A 103 26.44 -11.59 -2.72
N TYR A 104 25.45 -10.91 -2.09
CA TYR A 104 24.55 -9.95 -2.72
C TYR A 104 24.52 -8.65 -1.90
N PRO A 105 25.59 -7.83 -1.96
CA PRO A 105 25.75 -6.68 -1.05
C PRO A 105 24.66 -5.60 -1.17
N PHE A 106 23.83 -5.67 -2.21
CA PHE A 106 22.67 -4.81 -2.37
C PHE A 106 21.45 -5.26 -1.51
N MET A 107 21.47 -6.44 -0.91
CA MET A 107 20.43 -6.93 -0.01
C MET A 107 20.77 -6.51 1.42
N LEU A 108 19.92 -5.68 2.03
CA LEU A 108 20.13 -5.06 3.34
C LEU A 108 19.07 -5.51 4.34
N ALA A 109 19.47 -5.75 5.58
CA ALA A 109 18.57 -6.07 6.68
C ALA A 109 18.79 -5.12 7.87
N ASP A 110 17.72 -4.49 8.32
CA ASP A 110 17.60 -3.75 9.57
C ASP A 110 16.34 -4.28 10.27
N VAL A 111 16.54 -5.11 11.30
CA VAL A 111 15.50 -5.98 11.87
C VAL A 111 15.02 -5.39 13.19
N ASP A 112 13.70 -5.41 13.42
CA ASP A 112 13.12 -4.87 14.65
C ASP A 112 13.69 -5.56 15.89
N PHE A 113 13.63 -6.92 15.93
CA PHE A 113 14.11 -7.71 17.07
C PHE A 113 14.59 -9.08 16.63
N PHE A 114 15.42 -9.67 17.48
CA PHE A 114 15.82 -11.06 17.44
C PHE A 114 15.20 -11.82 18.62
N VAL A 115 14.99 -13.12 18.44
CA VAL A 115 14.41 -14.03 19.44
C VAL A 115 15.43 -15.11 19.78
N ASP A 116 15.69 -15.27 21.07
CA ASP A 116 16.51 -16.38 21.55
C ASP A 116 15.70 -17.68 21.58
N MET A 117 16.05 -18.61 20.73
CA MET A 117 15.36 -19.89 20.56
C MET A 117 16.17 -21.03 21.21
N PRO A 118 15.54 -22.21 21.48
CA PRO A 118 16.26 -23.37 22.02
C PRO A 118 17.41 -23.77 21.10
N ASN A 119 18.40 -24.47 21.68
CA ASN A 119 19.55 -25.03 20.96
C ASN A 119 20.45 -23.98 20.27
N ASN A 120 20.61 -22.81 20.88
CA ASN A 120 21.38 -21.70 20.34
C ASN A 120 20.93 -21.25 18.95
N GLN A 121 19.66 -21.39 18.64
CA GLN A 121 19.08 -20.87 17.43
C GLN A 121 18.59 -19.43 17.65
N THR A 122 18.68 -18.64 16.62
CA THR A 122 18.14 -17.27 16.60
C THR A 122 17.02 -17.19 15.57
N ALA A 123 15.95 -16.50 15.90
CA ALA A 123 14.90 -16.14 14.97
C ALA A 123 14.76 -14.64 14.85
N ILE A 124 14.12 -14.19 13.79
CA ILE A 124 13.71 -12.79 13.59
C ILE A 124 12.34 -12.58 14.20
N LEU A 125 12.09 -11.42 14.79
CA LEU A 125 10.77 -10.93 15.12
C LEU A 125 10.53 -9.59 14.40
N GLU A 126 9.58 -9.59 13.50
CA GLU A 126 9.06 -8.40 12.84
C GLU A 126 7.77 -7.97 13.53
N THR A 127 7.73 -6.75 14.03
CA THR A 127 6.59 -6.18 14.74
C THR A 127 5.73 -5.33 13.81
N LYS A 128 4.41 -5.44 13.95
CA LYS A 128 3.46 -4.66 13.16
C LYS A 128 2.33 -4.15 14.03
N THR A 129 1.80 -3.00 13.65
CA THR A 129 0.54 -2.48 14.17
C THR A 129 -0.40 -2.21 13.01
N THR A 130 -1.68 -2.42 13.20
CA THR A 130 -2.67 -2.14 12.16
C THR A 130 -4.01 -1.77 12.79
N HIS A 131 -4.87 -1.12 12.00
CA HIS A 131 -6.22 -0.81 12.43
C HIS A 131 -7.07 -2.08 12.51
N TYR A 132 -7.98 -2.15 13.49
CA TYR A 132 -8.85 -3.29 13.72
C TYR A 132 -9.57 -3.79 12.46
N ASN A 133 -10.01 -2.89 11.58
CA ASN A 133 -10.68 -3.24 10.32
C ASN A 133 -9.78 -4.02 9.35
N ASN A 134 -8.46 -3.97 9.49
CA ASN A 134 -7.51 -4.68 8.63
C ASN A 134 -7.16 -6.09 9.15
N ARG A 135 -7.79 -6.53 10.23
CA ARG A 135 -7.57 -7.87 10.80
C ARG A 135 -7.76 -8.98 9.76
N SER A 136 -8.75 -8.83 8.86
CA SER A 136 -9.04 -9.81 7.80
C SER A 136 -7.86 -10.08 6.84
N GLN A 137 -6.88 -9.18 6.76
CA GLN A 137 -5.68 -9.40 5.94
C GLN A 137 -4.75 -10.49 6.50
N TRP A 138 -4.95 -10.90 7.76
CA TRP A 138 -4.17 -11.92 8.45
C TRP A 138 -4.85 -13.30 8.48
N TRP A 139 -5.97 -13.46 7.79
CA TRP A 139 -6.70 -14.71 7.63
C TRP A 139 -7.20 -14.91 6.21
N ASP A 140 -7.07 -16.16 5.72
CA ASP A 140 -7.73 -16.67 4.52
C ASP A 140 -8.72 -17.76 4.98
N GLY A 141 -10.01 -17.43 5.01
CA GLY A 141 -11.01 -18.24 5.68
C GLY A 141 -10.68 -18.42 7.18
N GLU A 142 -10.46 -19.67 7.60
CA GLU A 142 -10.03 -20.02 8.98
C GLU A 142 -8.50 -20.11 9.13
N SER A 143 -7.75 -20.06 8.02
CA SER A 143 -6.29 -20.20 8.01
C SER A 143 -5.62 -18.87 8.33
N GLY A 144 -4.67 -18.91 9.27
CA GLY A 144 -3.82 -17.74 9.56
C GLY A 144 -2.77 -17.55 8.47
N ILE A 145 -2.71 -16.36 7.92
CA ILE A 145 -1.72 -15.97 6.90
C ILE A 145 -0.89 -14.77 7.37
N VAL A 146 0.20 -14.49 6.67
CA VAL A 146 0.93 -13.23 6.73
C VAL A 146 0.62 -12.46 5.44
N PRO A 147 0.26 -11.16 5.51
CA PRO A 147 0.11 -10.35 4.30
C PRO A 147 1.37 -10.43 3.43
N LYS A 148 1.20 -10.63 2.12
CA LYS A 148 2.32 -10.95 1.21
C LYS A 148 3.48 -9.95 1.25
N HIS A 149 3.18 -8.66 1.37
CA HIS A 149 4.22 -7.62 1.46
C HIS A 149 5.05 -7.73 2.75
N TYR A 150 4.48 -8.17 3.87
CA TYR A 150 5.22 -8.44 5.11
C TYR A 150 5.93 -9.80 5.07
N GLU A 151 5.33 -10.79 4.43
CA GLU A 151 6.00 -12.08 4.22
C GLU A 151 7.30 -11.92 3.43
N LEU A 152 7.28 -11.17 2.34
CA LEU A 152 8.46 -10.86 1.54
C LEU A 152 9.53 -10.13 2.35
N GLN A 153 9.15 -9.14 3.16
CA GLN A 153 10.05 -8.41 4.05
C GLN A 153 10.81 -9.37 4.97
N VAL A 154 10.09 -10.25 5.65
CA VAL A 154 10.66 -11.18 6.62
C VAL A 154 11.54 -12.22 5.96
N ARG A 155 11.12 -12.76 4.80
CA ARG A 155 11.91 -13.74 4.03
C ARG A 155 13.22 -13.13 3.51
N HIS A 156 13.20 -11.88 3.09
CA HIS A 156 14.41 -11.14 2.72
C HIS A 156 15.38 -11.03 3.90
N TYR A 157 14.90 -10.70 5.09
CA TYR A 157 15.75 -10.67 6.28
C TYR A 157 16.33 -12.06 6.63
N MET A 158 15.53 -13.12 6.49
CA MET A 158 16.01 -14.50 6.69
C MET A 158 17.14 -14.83 5.73
N SER A 159 17.03 -14.40 4.47
CA SER A 159 18.09 -14.56 3.47
C SER A 159 19.34 -13.76 3.84
N VAL A 160 19.23 -12.46 4.10
CA VAL A 160 20.41 -11.64 4.44
C VAL A 160 21.14 -12.15 5.67
N LEU A 161 20.40 -12.56 6.71
CA LEU A 161 20.94 -12.97 8.01
C LEU A 161 21.27 -14.47 8.10
N ASN A 162 20.97 -15.25 7.07
CA ASN A 162 21.12 -16.71 7.06
C ASN A 162 20.39 -17.42 8.22
N LEU A 163 19.17 -16.97 8.51
CA LEU A 163 18.33 -17.51 9.57
C LEU A 163 17.18 -18.35 9.00
N ASN A 164 16.83 -19.43 9.69
CA ASN A 164 15.83 -20.41 9.23
C ASN A 164 14.43 -20.17 9.80
N LEU A 165 14.29 -19.25 10.75
CA LEU A 165 13.05 -19.03 11.48
C LEU A 165 12.81 -17.55 11.70
N ALA A 166 11.55 -17.14 11.50
CA ALA A 166 11.08 -15.81 11.81
C ALA A 166 9.66 -15.83 12.36
N PHE A 167 9.30 -14.76 13.02
CA PHE A 167 7.96 -14.48 13.49
C PHE A 167 7.53 -13.09 13.04
N THR A 168 6.24 -12.97 12.71
CA THR A 168 5.57 -11.68 12.64
C THR A 168 4.61 -11.57 13.82
N CYS A 169 4.61 -10.43 14.49
CA CYS A 169 3.70 -10.15 15.59
C CYS A 169 2.96 -8.83 15.30
N CYS A 170 1.66 -8.91 15.08
CA CYS A 170 0.84 -7.75 14.74
C CYS A 170 -0.19 -7.46 15.82
N LEU A 171 -0.15 -6.26 16.37
CA LEU A 171 -1.19 -5.71 17.26
C LEU A 171 -2.21 -4.95 16.43
N TYR A 172 -3.51 -5.32 16.50
CA TYR A 172 -4.57 -4.70 15.71
C TYR A 172 -5.66 -3.97 16.53
N ALA A 173 -5.50 -3.94 17.85
CA ALA A 173 -6.31 -3.15 18.77
C ALA A 173 -5.49 -2.81 20.04
N ASN A 174 -6.09 -2.73 21.20
CA ASN A 174 -5.45 -2.27 22.43
C ASN A 174 -5.45 -3.30 23.57
N SER A 175 -5.67 -4.58 23.24
CA SER A 175 -5.63 -5.69 24.19
C SER A 175 -4.56 -6.71 23.78
N GLU A 176 -3.99 -7.42 24.73
CA GLU A 176 -3.08 -8.54 24.45
C GLU A 176 -3.74 -9.69 23.68
N ASP A 177 -5.08 -9.77 23.69
CA ASP A 177 -5.85 -10.73 22.91
C ASP A 177 -5.97 -10.31 21.44
N ASP A 178 -5.73 -9.04 21.16
CA ASP A 178 -5.76 -8.45 19.82
C ASP A 178 -4.38 -8.54 19.14
N VAL A 179 -3.69 -9.65 19.32
CA VAL A 179 -2.36 -9.88 18.75
C VAL A 179 -2.37 -11.13 17.87
N VAL A 180 -1.82 -10.98 16.67
CA VAL A 180 -1.65 -12.06 15.71
C VAL A 180 -0.17 -12.40 15.60
N ILE A 181 0.20 -13.61 16.00
CA ILE A 181 1.55 -14.13 15.85
C ILE A 181 1.54 -15.17 14.72
N ARG A 182 2.45 -15.02 13.78
CA ARG A 182 2.67 -15.97 12.68
C ARG A 182 4.13 -16.40 12.65
N ARG A 183 4.35 -17.69 12.51
CA ARG A 183 5.66 -18.30 12.35
C ARG A 183 5.94 -18.53 10.87
N LEU A 184 7.13 -18.16 10.41
CA LEU A 184 7.61 -18.39 9.07
C LEU A 184 8.88 -19.23 9.13
N GLU A 185 8.92 -20.26 8.31
CA GLU A 185 10.12 -21.06 8.09
C GLU A 185 10.74 -20.67 6.75
N ARG A 186 12.07 -20.79 6.66
CA ARG A 186 12.81 -20.48 5.44
C ARG A 186 12.35 -21.38 4.30
N ASP A 187 12.14 -20.78 3.16
CA ASP A 187 11.78 -21.44 1.90
C ASP A 187 12.87 -21.10 0.87
N MET A 188 13.67 -22.09 0.53
CA MET A 188 14.84 -21.91 -0.34
C MET A 188 14.47 -21.64 -1.79
N ASP A 189 13.34 -22.17 -2.26
CA ASP A 189 12.90 -21.96 -3.63
C ASP A 189 12.39 -20.52 -3.79
N MET A 190 11.59 -20.05 -2.85
CA MET A 190 11.11 -18.66 -2.80
C MET A 190 12.28 -17.69 -2.60
N GLU A 191 13.27 -18.04 -1.79
CA GLU A 191 14.46 -17.22 -1.57
C GLU A 191 15.28 -17.05 -2.85
N GLN A 192 15.47 -18.10 -3.64
CA GLN A 192 16.19 -18.02 -4.91
C GLN A 192 15.47 -17.10 -5.92
N GLU A 193 14.14 -17.21 -6.00
CA GLU A 193 13.34 -16.34 -6.84
C GLU A 193 13.45 -14.87 -6.37
N MET A 194 13.38 -14.64 -5.08
CA MET A 194 13.49 -13.31 -4.47
C MET A 194 14.85 -12.68 -4.78
N ILE A 195 15.95 -13.39 -4.53
CA ILE A 195 17.32 -12.94 -4.85
C ILE A 195 17.44 -12.62 -6.35
N TYR A 196 16.88 -13.46 -7.21
CA TYR A 196 16.92 -13.25 -8.66
C TYR A 196 16.21 -11.96 -9.08
N LEU A 197 15.00 -11.70 -8.59
CA LEU A 197 14.24 -10.51 -8.92
C LEU A 197 14.86 -9.24 -8.34
N GLU A 198 15.34 -9.27 -7.11
CA GLU A 198 16.07 -8.17 -6.51
C GLU A 198 17.35 -7.85 -7.26
N LYS A 199 18.08 -8.90 -7.71
CA LYS A 199 19.28 -8.73 -8.53
C LYS A 199 18.95 -8.06 -9.87
N ILE A 200 17.90 -8.52 -10.57
CA ILE A 200 17.44 -7.87 -11.82
C ILE A 200 17.10 -6.40 -11.55
N PHE A 201 16.35 -6.12 -10.50
CA PHE A 201 15.98 -4.74 -10.18
C PHE A 201 17.23 -3.89 -9.92
N TRP A 202 18.17 -4.38 -9.12
CA TRP A 202 19.37 -3.64 -8.77
C TRP A 202 20.32 -3.44 -9.97
N GLU A 203 20.66 -4.52 -10.66
CA GLU A 203 21.64 -4.48 -11.76
C GLU A 203 21.08 -3.82 -13.04
N ASN A 204 19.83 -4.13 -13.41
CA ASN A 204 19.28 -3.67 -14.68
C ASN A 204 18.58 -2.30 -14.60
N HIS A 205 18.23 -1.84 -13.40
CA HIS A 205 17.52 -0.58 -13.22
C HIS A 205 18.33 0.41 -12.39
N VAL A 206 18.68 0.08 -11.14
CA VAL A 206 19.35 1.02 -10.25
C VAL A 206 20.76 1.36 -10.75
N GLN A 207 21.59 0.34 -11.03
CA GLN A 207 22.96 0.55 -11.48
C GLN A 207 23.04 1.17 -12.88
N THR A 208 22.19 0.75 -13.80
CA THR A 208 22.15 1.27 -15.17
C THR A 208 21.43 2.61 -15.30
N ARG A 209 20.74 3.05 -14.24
CA ARG A 209 19.89 4.24 -14.24
C ARG A 209 18.77 4.19 -15.29
N VAL A 210 18.22 3.00 -15.53
CA VAL A 210 17.07 2.79 -16.42
C VAL A 210 15.84 2.46 -15.57
N PRO A 211 14.80 3.32 -15.55
CA PRO A 211 13.64 3.10 -14.71
C PRO A 211 12.89 1.81 -15.09
N PRO A 212 12.40 1.02 -14.12
CA PRO A 212 11.59 -0.17 -14.38
C PRO A 212 10.23 0.20 -15.00
N PRO A 213 9.60 -0.71 -15.78
CA PRO A 213 8.24 -0.52 -16.25
C PRO A 213 7.26 -0.53 -15.08
N TYR A 214 6.10 0.09 -15.27
CA TYR A 214 4.98 -0.04 -14.34
C TYR A 214 4.27 -1.38 -14.56
N THR A 215 4.12 -2.16 -13.50
CA THR A 215 3.44 -3.47 -13.50
C THR A 215 2.31 -3.55 -12.47
N GLU A 216 2.20 -2.55 -11.63
CA GLU A 216 1.28 -2.47 -10.50
C GLU A 216 -0.14 -2.07 -10.94
N CYS A 217 -1.08 -2.03 -9.99
CA CYS A 217 -2.44 -1.58 -10.26
C CYS A 217 -2.49 -0.12 -10.72
N GLY A 218 -3.49 0.21 -11.56
CA GLY A 218 -3.59 1.52 -12.21
C GLY A 218 -3.63 2.71 -11.24
N ASP A 219 -4.28 2.57 -10.09
CA ASP A 219 -4.37 3.64 -9.09
C ASP A 219 -3.00 3.96 -8.48
N LEU A 220 -2.22 2.94 -8.12
CA LEU A 220 -0.88 3.12 -7.59
C LEU A 220 0.08 3.71 -8.63
N VAL A 221 -0.05 3.28 -9.89
CA VAL A 221 0.73 3.83 -11.01
C VAL A 221 0.39 5.31 -11.23
N LEU A 222 -0.88 5.69 -11.19
CA LEU A 222 -1.28 7.09 -11.31
C LEU A 222 -0.73 7.95 -10.16
N GLN A 223 -0.82 7.46 -8.92
CA GLN A 223 -0.23 8.15 -7.77
C GLN A 223 1.29 8.33 -7.91
N SER A 224 2.00 7.31 -8.42
CA SER A 224 3.43 7.41 -8.70
C SER A 224 3.75 8.49 -9.74
N VAL A 225 2.98 8.54 -10.83
CA VAL A 225 3.14 9.56 -11.88
C VAL A 225 2.83 10.95 -11.32
N GLU A 226 1.74 11.11 -10.55
CA GLU A 226 1.36 12.39 -9.94
C GLU A 226 2.44 12.90 -8.97
N ARG A 227 3.02 12.03 -8.14
CA ARG A 227 4.17 12.38 -7.28
C ARG A 227 5.37 12.90 -8.09
N GLN A 228 5.67 12.27 -9.22
CA GLN A 228 6.77 12.70 -10.09
C GLN A 228 6.46 14.02 -10.80
N MET A 229 5.21 14.23 -11.21
CA MET A 229 4.78 15.47 -11.87
C MET A 229 4.70 16.65 -10.88
N ALA A 230 4.40 16.41 -9.60
CA ALA A 230 4.34 17.45 -8.58
C ALA A 230 5.71 18.15 -8.33
N ILE A 231 6.82 17.54 -8.78
CA ILE A 231 8.17 18.09 -8.67
C ILE A 231 8.43 19.15 -9.77
N ALA A 232 7.69 19.11 -10.87
CA ALA A 232 7.88 19.98 -12.01
C ALA A 232 6.83 21.10 -12.03
N GLU A 233 7.26 22.33 -12.38
CA GLU A 233 6.31 23.43 -12.61
C GLU A 233 5.48 23.13 -13.89
N PRO A 234 4.14 23.35 -13.83
CA PRO A 234 3.29 23.18 -15.01
C PRO A 234 3.71 24.13 -16.15
N ILE A 235 3.88 23.57 -17.33
CA ILE A 235 4.22 24.34 -18.54
C ILE A 235 2.97 24.43 -19.42
N ASP A 236 2.46 25.63 -19.65
CA ASP A 236 1.29 25.89 -20.51
C ASP A 236 1.67 26.00 -21.99
N THR A 237 2.27 24.94 -22.52
CA THR A 237 2.57 24.81 -23.95
C THR A 237 2.11 23.44 -24.46
N MET A 238 1.73 23.40 -25.73
CA MET A 238 1.32 22.14 -26.39
C MET A 238 2.54 21.26 -26.65
N ALA A 239 2.64 20.14 -25.94
CA ALA A 239 3.65 19.12 -26.24
C ALA A 239 3.24 18.26 -27.43
N MET A 240 4.17 18.05 -28.37
CA MET A 240 3.98 17.12 -29.49
C MET A 240 4.46 15.72 -29.04
N LEU A 241 3.51 14.81 -28.88
CA LEU A 241 3.81 13.43 -28.50
C LEU A 241 4.27 12.61 -29.71
N ASP A 242 5.13 11.63 -29.47
CA ASP A 242 5.60 10.66 -30.45
C ASP A 242 4.41 9.87 -31.04
N THR A 243 4.51 9.50 -32.32
CA THR A 243 3.49 8.70 -33.03
C THR A 243 3.18 7.36 -32.34
N ARG A 244 4.12 6.79 -31.59
CA ARG A 244 3.89 5.60 -30.75
C ARG A 244 2.75 5.80 -29.73
N MET A 245 2.54 7.04 -29.29
CA MET A 245 1.46 7.37 -28.36
C MET A 245 0.08 7.31 -28.99
N GLN A 246 -0.02 7.39 -30.32
CA GLN A 246 -1.31 7.30 -31.01
C GLN A 246 -2.06 5.99 -30.69
N ALA A 247 -1.38 4.85 -30.78
CA ALA A 247 -1.98 3.54 -30.48
C ALA A 247 -2.45 3.44 -29.02
N ILE A 248 -1.69 4.02 -28.08
CA ILE A 248 -2.05 4.06 -26.65
C ILE A 248 -3.29 4.93 -26.46
N ILE A 249 -3.34 6.09 -27.09
CA ILE A 249 -4.48 7.01 -27.03
C ILE A 249 -5.74 6.36 -27.61
N GLU A 250 -5.62 5.70 -28.78
CA GLU A 250 -6.75 5.00 -29.42
C GLU A 250 -7.28 3.88 -28.53
N ARG A 251 -6.40 3.10 -27.88
CA ARG A 251 -6.78 2.07 -26.92
C ARG A 251 -7.47 2.66 -25.70
N TYR A 252 -6.95 3.76 -25.15
CA TYR A 252 -7.58 4.48 -24.03
C TYR A 252 -9.00 4.92 -24.39
N MET A 253 -9.19 5.53 -25.55
CA MET A 253 -10.50 5.96 -26.04
C MET A 253 -11.46 4.80 -26.25
N ALA A 254 -11.00 3.64 -26.73
CA ALA A 254 -11.81 2.43 -26.87
C ALA A 254 -12.30 1.92 -25.50
N LEU A 255 -11.39 1.87 -24.50
CA LEU A 255 -11.76 1.50 -23.12
C LEU A 255 -12.72 2.51 -22.49
N GLN A 256 -12.56 3.80 -22.75
CA GLN A 256 -13.48 4.83 -22.27
C GLN A 256 -14.90 4.63 -22.84
N LYS A 257 -15.04 4.32 -24.13
CA LYS A 257 -16.33 3.99 -24.75
C LYS A 257 -16.98 2.75 -24.11
N GLN A 258 -16.16 1.73 -23.85
CA GLN A 258 -16.64 0.51 -23.17
C GLN A 258 -17.13 0.81 -21.75
N LYS A 259 -16.37 1.61 -20.98
CA LYS A 259 -16.77 2.09 -19.64
C LYS A 259 -18.09 2.86 -19.68
N ASP A 260 -18.26 3.76 -20.66
CA ASP A 260 -19.50 4.53 -20.81
C ASP A 260 -20.69 3.62 -21.12
N SER A 261 -20.52 2.62 -21.98
CA SER A 261 -21.56 1.61 -22.28
C SER A 261 -21.94 0.81 -21.03
N LEU A 262 -20.96 0.32 -20.27
CA LEU A 262 -21.22 -0.40 -19.01
C LEU A 262 -21.92 0.49 -17.97
N SER A 263 -21.57 1.77 -17.91
CA SER A 263 -22.22 2.74 -17.03
C SER A 263 -23.70 2.96 -17.38
N LEU A 264 -24.04 2.96 -18.69
CA LEU A 264 -25.42 3.02 -19.13
C LEU A 264 -26.22 1.75 -18.74
N GLN A 265 -25.61 0.57 -18.90
CA GLN A 265 -26.22 -0.69 -18.48
C GLN A 265 -26.43 -0.73 -16.97
N MET A 266 -25.44 -0.29 -16.17
CA MET A 266 -25.56 -0.20 -14.72
C MET A 266 -26.70 0.73 -14.31
N LYS A 267 -26.82 1.92 -14.92
CA LYS A 267 -27.96 2.84 -14.68
C LYS A 267 -29.32 2.21 -15.02
N ALA A 268 -29.40 1.40 -16.07
CA ALA A 268 -30.64 0.70 -16.43
C ALA A 268 -31.04 -0.33 -15.35
N VAL A 269 -30.07 -1.09 -14.84
CA VAL A 269 -30.27 -2.04 -13.74
C VAL A 269 -30.67 -1.32 -12.46
N GLU A 270 -29.96 -0.23 -12.10
CA GLU A 270 -30.32 0.59 -10.94
C GLU A 270 -31.74 1.15 -11.02
N ASN A 271 -32.17 1.61 -12.20
CA ASN A 271 -33.53 2.08 -12.40
C ASN A 271 -34.58 0.95 -12.24
N ALA A 272 -34.27 -0.25 -12.74
CA ALA A 272 -35.15 -1.42 -12.52
C ALA A 272 -35.23 -1.77 -11.02
N MET A 273 -34.11 -1.77 -10.30
CA MET A 273 -34.08 -1.99 -8.85
C MET A 273 -34.86 -0.94 -8.08
N LYS A 274 -34.76 0.35 -8.48
CA LYS A 274 -35.54 1.44 -7.85
C LYS A 274 -37.04 1.24 -8.01
N LYS A 275 -37.51 0.77 -9.19
CA LYS A 275 -38.90 0.45 -9.41
C LYS A 275 -39.39 -0.69 -8.52
N LEU A 276 -38.62 -1.78 -8.44
CA LEU A 276 -38.94 -2.91 -7.55
C LEU A 276 -38.93 -2.48 -6.08
N LYS A 277 -37.92 -1.69 -5.68
CA LYS A 277 -37.87 -1.11 -4.32
C LYS A 277 -39.11 -0.28 -4.01
N ALA A 278 -39.57 0.55 -4.95
CA ALA A 278 -40.79 1.36 -4.76
C ALA A 278 -42.02 0.47 -4.52
N THR A 279 -42.20 -0.62 -5.28
CA THR A 279 -43.27 -1.59 -5.08
C THR A 279 -43.20 -2.22 -3.68
N ILE A 280 -42.00 -2.65 -3.26
CA ILE A 280 -41.79 -3.21 -1.91
C ILE A 280 -42.16 -2.19 -0.81
N LEU A 281 -41.72 -0.95 -0.94
CA LEU A 281 -42.00 0.10 0.03
C LEU A 281 -43.52 0.43 0.07
N MET A 282 -44.23 0.38 -1.04
CA MET A 282 -45.67 0.57 -1.05
C MET A 282 -46.38 -0.53 -0.25
N GLU A 283 -45.97 -1.80 -0.41
CA GLU A 283 -46.53 -2.91 0.36
C GLU A 283 -46.15 -2.84 1.85
N MET A 284 -44.99 -2.33 2.19
CA MET A 284 -44.58 -2.11 3.59
C MET A 284 -45.40 -1.02 4.29
N GLY A 285 -45.92 -0.05 3.56
CA GLY A 285 -46.63 1.10 4.12
C GLY A 285 -45.75 1.91 5.07
N SER A 286 -46.24 2.14 6.29
CA SER A 286 -45.49 2.88 7.33
C SER A 286 -44.51 2.03 8.16
N ASN A 287 -44.43 0.73 7.89
CA ASN A 287 -43.59 -0.17 8.67
C ASN A 287 -42.09 -0.01 8.33
N CYS A 288 -41.26 0.12 9.33
CA CYS A 288 -39.79 0.16 9.17
C CYS A 288 -39.17 -1.22 8.89
N LYS A 289 -39.92 -2.32 9.13
CA LYS A 289 -39.48 -3.69 8.90
C LYS A 289 -40.62 -4.51 8.32
N ALA A 290 -40.28 -5.43 7.44
CA ALA A 290 -41.22 -6.43 6.89
C ALA A 290 -40.48 -7.76 6.69
N ALA A 291 -41.24 -8.84 6.67
CA ALA A 291 -40.77 -10.19 6.33
C ALA A 291 -41.63 -10.78 5.20
N CYS A 292 -41.00 -11.57 4.34
CA CYS A 292 -41.66 -12.27 3.25
C CYS A 292 -41.06 -13.67 3.08
N GLY A 293 -41.87 -14.61 2.54
CA GLY A 293 -41.51 -16.02 2.36
C GLY A 293 -42.16 -16.91 3.43
N ALA A 294 -42.32 -18.19 3.12
CA ALA A 294 -43.02 -19.17 3.99
C ALA A 294 -42.38 -19.29 5.37
N ASP A 295 -41.06 -19.10 5.45
CA ASP A 295 -40.25 -19.17 6.68
C ASP A 295 -39.63 -17.82 7.06
N SER A 296 -40.24 -16.68 6.66
CA SER A 296 -39.65 -15.34 6.82
C SER A 296 -38.22 -15.25 6.27
N SER A 297 -37.97 -15.91 5.13
CA SER A 297 -36.64 -16.03 4.51
C SER A 297 -36.07 -14.68 4.06
N TYR A 298 -36.91 -13.66 3.91
CA TYR A 298 -36.49 -12.32 3.56
C TYR A 298 -36.94 -11.33 4.62
N ILE A 299 -35.98 -10.62 5.21
CA ILE A 299 -36.24 -9.52 6.14
C ILE A 299 -35.86 -8.22 5.43
N ILE A 300 -36.81 -7.29 5.37
CA ILE A 300 -36.64 -5.99 4.73
C ILE A 300 -36.63 -4.92 5.83
N SER A 301 -35.70 -4.00 5.77
CA SER A 301 -35.59 -2.89 6.70
C SER A 301 -35.50 -1.57 5.95
N ASN A 302 -36.36 -0.59 6.34
CA ASN A 302 -36.37 0.76 5.81
C ASN A 302 -36.45 1.75 6.98
N THR A 303 -35.32 1.89 7.68
CA THR A 303 -35.23 2.77 8.86
C THR A 303 -34.84 4.20 8.45
N PRO A 304 -35.47 5.22 9.04
CA PRO A 304 -35.07 6.61 8.79
C PRO A 304 -33.64 6.86 9.24
N THR A 305 -32.88 7.55 8.42
CA THR A 305 -31.54 8.03 8.78
C THR A 305 -31.48 9.54 8.61
N ALA A 306 -30.91 10.23 9.60
CA ALA A 306 -30.65 11.67 9.50
C ALA A 306 -29.20 11.87 9.03
N ARG A 307 -29.01 12.70 8.02
CA ARG A 307 -27.69 13.15 7.55
C ARG A 307 -27.69 14.66 7.43
N THR A 308 -26.78 15.30 8.14
CA THR A 308 -26.55 16.74 8.01
C THR A 308 -25.52 17.00 6.92
N THR A 309 -25.86 17.82 5.95
CA THR A 309 -24.96 18.24 4.86
C THR A 309 -25.14 19.72 4.59
N ILE A 310 -24.06 20.39 4.22
CA ILE A 310 -24.13 21.71 3.65
C ILE A 310 -24.24 21.60 2.13
N ASN A 311 -25.26 22.22 1.51
CA ASN A 311 -25.38 22.21 0.06
C ASN A 311 -24.42 23.24 -0.57
N LYS A 312 -24.21 23.11 -1.89
CA LYS A 312 -23.28 24.00 -2.62
C LYS A 312 -23.63 25.48 -2.52
N GLU A 313 -24.90 25.81 -2.56
CA GLU A 313 -25.38 27.18 -2.46
C GLU A 313 -25.11 27.77 -1.07
N ASN A 314 -25.37 27.00 -0.01
CA ASN A 314 -25.08 27.46 1.36
C ASN A 314 -23.57 27.49 1.63
N LEU A 315 -22.77 26.66 0.99
CA LEU A 315 -21.31 26.71 1.08
C LEU A 315 -20.76 27.99 0.43
N GLU A 316 -21.32 28.42 -0.73
CA GLU A 316 -20.96 29.68 -1.37
C GLU A 316 -21.43 30.89 -0.54
N ARG A 317 -22.62 30.82 0.05
CA ARG A 317 -23.08 31.87 0.99
C ARG A 317 -22.17 31.96 2.21
N LEU A 318 -21.73 30.85 2.76
CA LEU A 318 -20.78 30.82 3.88
C LEU A 318 -19.47 31.50 3.48
N ARG A 319 -18.93 31.17 2.29
CA ARG A 319 -17.73 31.79 1.75
C ARG A 319 -17.83 33.30 1.61
N LEU A 320 -19.00 33.81 1.17
CA LEU A 320 -19.23 35.24 0.95
C LEU A 320 -19.50 35.98 2.24
N LEU A 321 -20.29 35.40 3.15
CA LEU A 321 -20.76 36.09 4.36
C LEU A 321 -19.84 35.87 5.56
N ARG A 322 -19.13 34.76 5.62
CA ARG A 322 -18.24 34.39 6.72
C ARG A 322 -16.98 33.75 6.16
N PRO A 323 -16.14 34.50 5.43
CA PRO A 323 -14.89 33.97 4.86
C PRO A 323 -13.95 33.45 5.94
N ASP A 324 -13.93 34.02 7.13
CA ASP A 324 -13.20 33.56 8.30
C ASP A 324 -13.51 32.09 8.65
N ILE A 325 -14.79 31.73 8.72
CA ILE A 325 -15.23 30.36 8.99
C ILE A 325 -14.97 29.44 7.77
N TYR A 326 -15.18 29.96 6.56
CA TYR A 326 -14.97 29.21 5.35
C TYR A 326 -13.49 28.77 5.23
N GLU A 327 -12.55 29.68 5.43
CA GLU A 327 -11.12 29.43 5.37
C GLU A 327 -10.64 28.48 6.47
N GLU A 328 -11.25 28.53 7.65
CA GLU A 328 -10.94 27.63 8.76
C GLU A 328 -11.37 26.17 8.50
N TYR A 329 -12.53 25.96 7.84
CA TYR A 329 -13.12 24.61 7.69
C TYR A 329 -13.20 24.09 6.25
N ALA A 330 -12.88 24.87 5.23
CA ALA A 330 -12.88 24.46 3.83
C ALA A 330 -11.46 24.25 3.30
N THR A 331 -11.16 23.05 2.85
CA THR A 331 -9.89 22.73 2.19
C THR A 331 -10.09 22.74 0.67
N THR A 332 -9.25 23.50 -0.04
CA THR A 332 -9.22 23.48 -1.51
C THR A 332 -8.12 22.52 -1.97
N SER A 333 -8.51 21.46 -2.66
CA SER A 333 -7.56 20.58 -3.33
C SER A 333 -7.45 20.95 -4.81
N THR A 334 -6.23 21.01 -5.31
CA THR A 334 -5.95 21.16 -6.74
C THR A 334 -5.76 19.79 -7.36
N GLY A 335 -6.37 19.54 -8.52
CA GLY A 335 -6.24 18.29 -9.25
C GLY A 335 -6.18 18.54 -10.75
N HIS A 336 -5.61 17.60 -11.50
CA HIS A 336 -5.54 17.66 -12.96
C HIS A 336 -6.78 17.00 -13.58
N ARG A 337 -7.40 17.65 -14.57
CA ARG A 337 -8.47 17.07 -15.36
C ARG A 337 -7.91 16.51 -16.67
N PHE A 338 -7.72 15.21 -16.73
CA PHE A 338 -7.31 14.52 -17.95
C PHE A 338 -8.49 14.37 -18.92
N SER A 339 -8.29 14.74 -20.20
CA SER A 339 -9.28 14.52 -21.26
C SER A 339 -8.61 14.26 -22.60
N VAL A 340 -9.18 13.34 -23.37
CA VAL A 340 -8.78 13.06 -24.75
C VAL A 340 -9.94 13.40 -25.69
N LYS A 341 -9.70 14.23 -26.69
CA LYS A 341 -10.71 14.62 -27.70
C LYS A 341 -10.17 14.35 -29.11
N THR A 342 -11.04 13.86 -29.98
CA THR A 342 -10.73 13.72 -31.42
C THR A 342 -10.93 15.08 -32.10
N VAL A 343 -9.91 15.60 -32.73
CA VAL A 343 -10.01 16.79 -33.62
C VAL A 343 -10.43 16.27 -34.99
N LYS A 344 -11.58 16.72 -35.48
CA LYS A 344 -11.97 16.46 -36.87
C LYS A 344 -11.09 17.34 -37.78
N PRO A 345 -10.49 16.79 -38.85
CA PRO A 345 -9.81 17.65 -39.82
C PRO A 345 -10.80 18.68 -40.35
N GLU A 346 -10.42 19.94 -40.35
CA GLU A 346 -11.18 20.98 -41.04
C GLU A 346 -11.38 20.54 -42.48
N LYS A 347 -12.64 20.51 -42.95
CA LYS A 347 -12.91 20.33 -44.38
C LYS A 347 -12.20 21.46 -45.09
N ALA A 348 -11.19 21.12 -45.92
CA ALA A 348 -10.62 22.07 -46.84
C ALA A 348 -11.79 22.71 -47.62
N ALA A 349 -11.94 24.00 -47.48
CA ALA A 349 -12.91 24.77 -48.28
C ALA A 349 -12.53 24.60 -49.76
N ALA A 350 -13.45 24.03 -50.52
CA ALA A 350 -13.32 23.88 -51.94
C ALA A 350 -13.48 25.25 -52.63
#